data_153d7081617bdb488838c609ebd2b0a8
#
_entry.id   153d7081617bdb488838c609ebd2b0a8
#
_cell.length_a   1.000
_cell.length_b   1.000
_cell.length_c   1.000
_cell.angle_alpha   90.00
_cell.angle_beta   90.00
_cell.angle_gamma   90.00
#
_symmetry.space_group_name_H-M   'P 1'
#
loop_
_entity.id
_entity.type
_entity.pdbx_description
1 polymer ?
#
loop_
_entity_poly.entity_id
_entity_poly.type
_entity_poly.pdbx_seq_one_letter_code
_entity_poly.pdbx_strand_id
1 'polypeptide(L)'
;MTTSTTPIAPSADKRRGDRRQPSTASRRAGYIIAALINVVGLWIVHHLLEWDWPSFLTEDFRHLLPYITASFAATIIVNLLWAVRDPAWFRHVAQIGLNLVAIRAAVRTWEIFPFDFTGYASAWETVARVLIVLGLFGLMVATIVEVVRLVRSCLGTDEREGHDATGR
;
A
#
# COMPACT_ATOMS: atom_id res chain seq x y z
N MET A 1 58.35 -17.43 -35.18
CA MET A 1 56.98 -17.81 -34.83
C MET A 1 56.61 -17.04 -33.58
N THR A 2 55.94 -15.90 -33.74
CA THR A 2 55.49 -15.04 -32.66
C THR A 2 53.98 -15.24 -32.50
N THR A 3 53.54 -15.93 -31.45
CA THR A 3 52.15 -16.13 -31.09
C THR A 3 51.60 -14.87 -30.45
N SER A 4 50.71 -14.19 -31.20
CA SER A 4 49.99 -13.00 -30.76
C SER A 4 48.82 -13.42 -29.87
N THR A 5 48.93 -13.21 -28.54
CA THR A 5 47.83 -13.47 -27.61
C THR A 5 46.91 -12.23 -27.56
N THR A 6 45.75 -12.29 -28.17
CA THR A 6 44.73 -11.25 -28.13
C THR A 6 44.09 -11.24 -26.71
N PRO A 7 44.04 -10.11 -26.01
CA PRO A 7 43.33 -10.04 -24.70
C PRO A 7 41.83 -10.16 -24.93
N ILE A 8 41.23 -11.19 -24.34
CA ILE A 8 39.76 -11.35 -24.32
C ILE A 8 39.17 -10.21 -23.43
N ALA A 9 38.46 -9.30 -24.06
CA ALA A 9 37.72 -8.25 -23.36
C ALA A 9 36.67 -8.89 -22.42
N PRO A 10 36.53 -8.43 -21.17
CA PRO A 10 35.52 -8.94 -20.24
C PRO A 10 34.13 -8.67 -20.81
N SER A 11 33.35 -9.75 -20.96
CA SER A 11 32.01 -9.73 -21.52
C SER A 11 31.09 -8.71 -20.78
N ALA A 12 30.42 -7.88 -21.57
CA ALA A 12 29.48 -6.82 -21.10
C ALA A 12 28.26 -7.35 -20.33
N ASP A 13 28.14 -8.67 -20.20
CA ASP A 13 26.99 -9.35 -19.56
C ASP A 13 27.03 -9.30 -18.01
N LYS A 14 28.19 -9.02 -17.40
CA LYS A 14 28.29 -8.93 -15.93
C LYS A 14 27.71 -7.65 -15.32
N ARG A 15 27.32 -6.64 -16.12
CA ARG A 15 26.81 -5.36 -15.60
C ARG A 15 25.29 -5.31 -15.41
N ARG A 16 24.53 -6.34 -15.80
CA ARG A 16 23.06 -6.39 -15.74
C ARG A 16 22.48 -6.98 -14.44
N GLY A 17 23.32 -7.53 -13.56
CA GLY A 17 22.88 -8.29 -12.39
C GLY A 17 22.85 -7.54 -11.05
N ASP A 18 23.43 -6.35 -10.94
CA ASP A 18 23.53 -5.65 -9.63
C ASP A 18 22.35 -4.70 -9.39
N ARG A 19 21.11 -5.21 -9.48
CA ARG A 19 19.98 -4.59 -8.77
C ARG A 19 20.16 -4.93 -7.30
N ARG A 20 20.90 -4.10 -6.58
CA ARG A 20 21.05 -4.20 -5.13
C ARG A 20 19.67 -4.35 -4.50
N GLN A 21 19.38 -5.54 -4.00
CA GLN A 21 18.18 -5.71 -3.16
C GLN A 21 18.30 -4.74 -1.97
N PRO A 22 17.25 -3.97 -1.67
CA PRO A 22 17.31 -3.01 -0.58
C PRO A 22 17.69 -3.74 0.71
N SER A 23 18.68 -3.21 1.43
CA SER A 23 19.13 -3.78 2.70
C SER A 23 17.97 -3.86 3.70
N THR A 24 18.04 -4.78 4.66
CA THR A 24 17.03 -4.90 5.71
C THR A 24 16.84 -3.57 6.46
N ALA A 25 17.92 -2.82 6.66
CA ALA A 25 17.89 -1.49 7.27
C ALA A 25 17.11 -0.48 6.41
N SER A 26 17.29 -0.49 5.09
CA SER A 26 16.56 0.39 4.17
C SER A 26 15.06 0.10 4.17
N ARG A 27 14.66 -1.19 4.20
CA ARG A 27 13.24 -1.56 4.29
C ARG A 27 12.60 -1.14 5.60
N ARG A 28 13.29 -1.35 6.74
CA ARG A 28 12.82 -0.90 8.06
C ARG A 28 12.67 0.61 8.13
N ALA A 29 13.65 1.37 7.61
CA ALA A 29 13.54 2.81 7.52
C ALA A 29 12.31 3.25 6.70
N GLY A 30 12.02 2.57 5.57
CA GLY A 30 10.83 2.82 4.77
C GLY A 30 9.52 2.65 5.55
N TYR A 31 9.39 1.60 6.35
CA TYR A 31 8.20 1.37 7.19
C TYR A 31 8.04 2.43 8.28
N ILE A 32 9.13 2.85 8.92
CA ILE A 32 9.11 3.91 9.95
C ILE A 32 8.69 5.23 9.31
N ILE A 33 9.25 5.58 8.16
CA ILE A 33 8.87 6.80 7.42
C ILE A 33 7.39 6.75 7.03
N ALA A 34 6.91 5.61 6.52
CA ALA A 34 5.50 5.43 6.19
C ALA A 34 4.59 5.60 7.43
N ALA A 35 4.96 5.05 8.57
CA ALA A 35 4.23 5.24 9.82
C ALA A 35 4.19 6.73 10.23
N LEU A 36 5.32 7.44 10.16
CA LEU A 36 5.40 8.86 10.48
C LEU A 36 4.53 9.72 9.55
N ILE A 37 4.56 9.46 8.24
CA ILE A 37 3.70 10.15 7.27
C ILE A 37 2.22 9.94 7.62
N ASN A 38 1.82 8.72 8.01
CA ASN A 38 0.45 8.44 8.40
C ASN A 38 0.07 9.12 9.73
N VAL A 39 0.99 9.26 10.69
CA VAL A 39 0.75 10.04 11.91
C VAL A 39 0.49 11.51 11.58
N VAL A 40 1.32 12.09 10.72
CA VAL A 40 1.13 13.48 10.26
C VAL A 40 -0.19 13.61 9.50
N GLY A 41 -0.51 12.67 8.62
CA GLY A 41 -1.79 12.64 7.89
C GLY A 41 -3.00 12.58 8.83
N LEU A 42 -2.92 11.74 9.86
CA LEU A 42 -3.97 11.63 10.88
C LEU A 42 -4.15 12.95 11.63
N TRP A 43 -3.05 13.60 12.02
CA TRP A 43 -3.10 14.91 12.67
C TRP A 43 -3.75 15.97 11.77
N ILE A 44 -3.35 16.05 10.49
CA ILE A 44 -3.93 16.98 9.52
C ILE A 44 -5.44 16.77 9.39
N VAL A 45 -5.88 15.51 9.19
CA VAL A 45 -7.30 15.18 8.96
C VAL A 45 -8.17 15.61 10.15
N HIS A 46 -7.67 15.52 11.37
CA HIS A 46 -8.41 15.96 12.55
C HIS A 46 -8.52 17.49 12.68
N HIS A 47 -7.59 18.24 12.05
CA HIS A 47 -7.58 19.71 12.11
C HIS A 47 -8.19 20.38 10.86
N LEU A 48 -8.57 19.62 9.83
CA LEU A 48 -9.10 20.17 8.57
C LEU A 48 -10.32 21.08 8.81
N LEU A 49 -11.26 20.65 9.64
CA LEU A 49 -12.46 21.44 9.93
C LEU A 49 -12.17 22.66 10.82
N GLU A 50 -11.15 22.59 11.65
CA GLU A 50 -10.74 23.72 12.50
C GLU A 50 -10.08 24.83 11.69
N TRP A 51 -9.42 24.45 10.57
CA TRP A 51 -8.75 25.40 9.67
C TRP A 51 -9.68 25.99 8.61
N ASP A 52 -10.95 25.54 8.56
CA ASP A 52 -11.92 25.93 7.53
C ASP A 52 -11.35 25.74 6.11
N TRP A 53 -10.52 24.73 5.93
CA TRP A 53 -9.83 24.40 4.69
C TRP A 53 -9.79 22.88 4.47
N PRO A 54 -10.15 22.42 3.28
CA PRO A 54 -10.64 23.17 2.10
C PRO A 54 -12.12 23.57 2.25
N SER A 55 -12.48 24.74 1.73
CA SER A 55 -13.81 25.36 1.89
C SER A 55 -14.98 24.57 1.27
N PHE A 56 -14.72 23.54 0.50
CA PHE A 56 -15.74 22.60 0.00
C PHE A 56 -16.04 21.45 0.96
N LEU A 57 -15.37 21.37 2.11
CA LEU A 57 -15.57 20.32 3.10
C LEU A 57 -16.68 20.74 4.08
N THR A 58 -17.70 19.89 4.23
CA THR A 58 -18.83 20.16 5.13
C THR A 58 -18.61 19.58 6.53
N GLU A 59 -19.43 20.02 7.49
CA GLU A 59 -19.44 19.48 8.87
C GLU A 59 -19.72 17.96 8.90
N ASP A 60 -20.38 17.42 7.87
CA ASP A 60 -20.65 15.98 7.77
C ASP A 60 -19.37 15.14 7.70
N PHE A 61 -18.23 15.77 7.37
CA PHE A 61 -16.93 15.12 7.43
C PHE A 61 -16.62 14.55 8.82
N ARG A 62 -17.17 15.13 9.88
CA ARG A 62 -17.02 14.59 11.25
C ARG A 62 -17.50 13.15 11.38
N HIS A 63 -18.52 12.77 10.62
CA HIS A 63 -19.03 11.40 10.58
C HIS A 63 -18.08 10.42 9.89
N LEU A 64 -17.14 10.92 9.09
CA LEU A 64 -16.09 10.11 8.46
C LEU A 64 -14.85 9.94 9.32
N LEU A 65 -14.58 10.84 10.25
CA LEU A 65 -13.38 10.83 11.09
C LEU A 65 -13.09 9.46 11.73
N PRO A 66 -14.07 8.73 12.34
CA PRO A 66 -13.79 7.43 12.93
C PRO A 66 -13.26 6.41 11.91
N TYR A 67 -13.78 6.41 10.69
CA TYR A 67 -13.36 5.46 9.65
C TYR A 67 -11.99 5.82 9.07
N ILE A 68 -11.74 7.10 8.88
CA ILE A 68 -10.45 7.62 8.44
C ILE A 68 -9.39 7.37 9.52
N THR A 69 -9.71 7.68 10.77
CA THR A 69 -8.83 7.40 11.92
C THR A 69 -8.49 5.93 12.01
N ALA A 70 -9.47 5.03 11.87
CA ALA A 70 -9.24 3.59 11.86
C ALA A 70 -8.28 3.17 10.73
N SER A 71 -8.42 3.76 9.53
CA SER A 71 -7.55 3.47 8.39
C SER A 71 -6.10 3.91 8.64
N PHE A 72 -5.90 5.12 9.14
CA PHE A 72 -4.56 5.62 9.49
C PHE A 72 -3.94 4.80 10.63
N ALA A 73 -4.70 4.55 11.70
CA ALA A 73 -4.23 3.76 12.84
C ALA A 73 -3.83 2.34 12.42
N ALA A 74 -4.66 1.66 11.63
CA ALA A 74 -4.33 0.33 11.10
C ALA A 74 -3.04 0.37 10.26
N THR A 75 -2.88 1.37 9.39
CA THR A 75 -1.68 1.53 8.56
C THR A 75 -0.44 1.79 9.42
N ILE A 76 -0.53 2.63 10.45
CA ILE A 76 0.57 2.90 11.39
C ILE A 76 0.98 1.61 12.10
N ILE A 77 0.00 0.89 12.68
CA ILE A 77 0.25 -0.36 13.41
C ILE A 77 0.93 -1.39 12.51
N VAL A 78 0.41 -1.60 11.31
CA VAL A 78 0.97 -2.57 10.35
C VAL A 78 2.39 -2.18 9.94
N ASN A 79 2.67 -0.91 9.66
CA ASN A 79 4.01 -0.45 9.32
C ASN A 79 4.99 -0.65 10.49
N LEU A 80 4.58 -0.39 11.74
CA LEU A 80 5.41 -0.64 12.91
C LEU A 80 5.67 -2.14 13.12
N LEU A 81 4.67 -2.99 12.91
CA LEU A 81 4.84 -4.44 12.95
C LEU A 81 5.83 -4.93 11.90
N TRP A 82 5.76 -4.43 10.67
CA TRP A 82 6.73 -4.76 9.61
C TRP A 82 8.14 -4.23 9.88
N ALA A 83 8.27 -3.10 10.58
CA ALA A 83 9.58 -2.61 11.00
C ALA A 83 10.26 -3.54 12.01
N VAL A 84 9.47 -4.23 12.88
CA VAL A 84 9.96 -5.16 13.89
C VAL A 84 10.11 -6.56 13.31
N ARG A 85 9.07 -7.07 12.65
CA ARG A 85 9.00 -8.44 12.14
C ARG A 85 8.23 -8.46 10.81
N ASP A 86 8.89 -8.91 9.75
CA ASP A 86 8.37 -8.87 8.37
C ASP A 86 8.30 -10.29 7.76
N PRO A 87 7.47 -11.22 8.31
CA PRO A 87 7.25 -12.51 7.68
C PRO A 87 6.39 -12.34 6.42
N ALA A 88 6.76 -13.04 5.34
CA ALA A 88 6.14 -12.85 4.02
C ALA A 88 4.62 -13.08 4.02
N TRP A 89 4.13 -14.13 4.70
CA TRP A 89 2.71 -14.46 4.78
C TRP A 89 1.89 -13.37 5.52
N PHE A 90 2.47 -12.82 6.60
CA PHE A 90 1.80 -11.78 7.40
C PHE A 90 1.60 -10.49 6.59
N ARG A 91 2.50 -10.20 5.64
CA ARG A 91 2.38 -9.03 4.77
C ARG A 91 1.12 -9.08 3.92
N HIS A 92 0.80 -10.22 3.32
CA HIS A 92 -0.41 -10.39 2.52
C HIS A 92 -1.68 -10.31 3.36
N VAL A 93 -1.70 -10.96 4.53
CA VAL A 93 -2.84 -10.91 5.46
C VAL A 93 -3.07 -9.48 5.96
N ALA A 94 -2.02 -8.78 6.38
CA ALA A 94 -2.11 -7.41 6.84
C ALA A 94 -2.58 -6.46 5.72
N GLN A 95 -2.10 -6.64 4.49
CA GLN A 95 -2.52 -5.84 3.34
C GLN A 95 -4.00 -6.05 3.00
N ILE A 96 -4.50 -7.28 3.07
CA ILE A 96 -5.94 -7.56 2.92
C ILE A 96 -6.73 -6.82 4.00
N GLY A 97 -6.30 -6.89 5.26
CA GLY A 97 -6.93 -6.17 6.38
C GLY A 97 -6.96 -4.66 6.15
N LEU A 98 -5.85 -4.06 5.73
CA LEU A 98 -5.76 -2.64 5.41
C LEU A 98 -6.71 -2.24 4.27
N ASN A 99 -6.78 -3.06 3.21
CA ASN A 99 -7.68 -2.82 2.09
C ASN A 99 -9.15 -2.86 2.52
N LEU A 100 -9.54 -3.80 3.39
CA LEU A 100 -10.92 -3.89 3.91
C LEU A 100 -11.29 -2.66 4.75
N VAL A 101 -10.39 -2.17 5.59
CA VAL A 101 -10.61 -0.94 6.37
C VAL A 101 -10.74 0.27 5.42
N ALA A 102 -9.89 0.36 4.39
CA ALA A 102 -9.94 1.42 3.39
C ALA A 102 -11.23 1.37 2.55
N ILE A 103 -11.69 0.17 2.14
CA ILE A 103 -12.98 -0.02 1.45
C ILE A 103 -14.12 0.49 2.34
N ARG A 104 -14.12 0.16 3.64
CA ARG A 104 -15.15 0.65 4.56
C ARG A 104 -15.16 2.17 4.65
N ALA A 105 -14.00 2.80 4.75
CA ALA A 105 -13.89 4.26 4.75
C ALA A 105 -14.38 4.87 3.44
N ALA A 106 -14.01 4.31 2.29
CA ALA A 106 -14.43 4.80 0.98
C ALA A 106 -15.94 4.65 0.74
N VAL A 107 -16.55 3.54 1.17
CA VAL A 107 -18.01 3.34 1.11
C VAL A 107 -18.72 4.39 1.96
N ARG A 108 -18.23 4.66 3.17
CA ARG A 108 -18.79 5.71 4.04
C ARG A 108 -18.62 7.10 3.45
N THR A 109 -17.49 7.36 2.78
CA THR A 109 -17.28 8.63 2.06
C THR A 109 -18.29 8.79 0.92
N TRP A 110 -18.63 7.71 0.23
CA TRP A 110 -19.68 7.73 -0.80
C TRP A 110 -21.08 7.99 -0.21
N GLU A 111 -21.42 7.33 0.88
CA GLU A 111 -22.74 7.44 1.53
C GLU A 111 -22.98 8.84 2.11
N ILE A 112 -22.00 9.40 2.80
CA ILE A 112 -22.10 10.69 3.48
C ILE A 112 -21.85 11.84 2.51
N PHE A 113 -20.91 11.67 1.58
CA PHE A 113 -20.48 12.66 0.60
C PHE A 113 -20.28 14.07 1.19
N PRO A 114 -19.32 14.29 2.07
CA PRO A 114 -19.18 15.52 2.87
C PRO A 114 -18.56 16.66 2.07
N PHE A 115 -18.94 16.82 0.81
CA PHE A 115 -18.39 17.82 -0.10
C PHE A 115 -19.50 18.72 -0.63
N ASP A 116 -19.34 20.04 -0.45
CA ASP A 116 -20.20 21.07 -1.02
C ASP A 116 -19.43 21.83 -2.12
N PHE A 117 -19.88 21.69 -3.35
CA PHE A 117 -19.31 22.35 -4.52
C PHE A 117 -20.18 23.49 -5.05
N THR A 118 -21.13 24.03 -4.25
CA THR A 118 -22.08 25.06 -4.71
C THR A 118 -21.38 26.34 -5.18
N GLY A 119 -20.18 26.64 -4.70
CA GLY A 119 -19.35 27.77 -5.17
C GLY A 119 -18.40 27.47 -6.33
N TYR A 120 -18.43 26.24 -6.86
CA TYR A 120 -17.49 25.74 -7.86
C TYR A 120 -18.19 25.31 -9.15
N ALA A 121 -17.42 24.98 -10.19
CA ALA A 121 -18.00 24.43 -11.42
C ALA A 121 -18.70 23.08 -11.11
N SER A 122 -19.88 22.85 -11.68
CA SER A 122 -20.72 21.64 -11.46
C SER A 122 -19.99 20.32 -11.78
N ALA A 123 -18.93 20.38 -12.56
CA ALA A 123 -18.11 19.21 -12.87
C ALA A 123 -17.36 18.63 -11.65
N TRP A 124 -17.08 19.42 -10.59
CA TRP A 124 -16.31 18.95 -9.44
C TRP A 124 -17.02 17.90 -8.61
N GLU A 125 -18.33 17.98 -8.47
CA GLU A 125 -19.11 16.92 -7.82
C GLU A 125 -18.97 15.59 -8.57
N THR A 126 -19.10 15.62 -9.90
CA THR A 126 -18.94 14.43 -10.74
C THR A 126 -17.53 13.86 -10.63
N VAL A 127 -16.51 14.73 -10.67
CA VAL A 127 -15.11 14.32 -10.51
C VAL A 127 -14.88 13.65 -9.16
N ALA A 128 -15.36 14.22 -8.07
CA ALA A 128 -15.24 13.63 -6.73
C ALA A 128 -15.91 12.24 -6.65
N ARG A 129 -17.12 12.09 -7.17
CA ARG A 129 -17.83 10.81 -7.21
C ARG A 129 -17.08 9.76 -8.05
N VAL A 130 -16.59 10.15 -9.22
CA VAL A 130 -15.79 9.26 -10.08
C VAL A 130 -14.51 8.82 -9.39
N LEU A 131 -13.80 9.72 -8.70
CA LEU A 131 -12.59 9.37 -7.96
C LEU A 131 -12.86 8.38 -6.82
N ILE A 132 -13.97 8.53 -6.09
CA ILE A 132 -14.36 7.57 -5.04
C ILE A 132 -14.64 6.19 -5.65
N VAL A 133 -15.39 6.12 -6.76
CA VAL A 133 -15.69 4.85 -7.45
C VAL A 133 -14.42 4.19 -7.98
N LEU A 134 -13.52 4.95 -8.62
CA LEU A 134 -12.24 4.44 -9.10
C LEU A 134 -11.36 3.95 -7.93
N GLY A 135 -11.36 4.67 -6.82
CA GLY A 135 -10.66 4.27 -5.60
C GLY A 135 -11.21 2.95 -5.04
N LEU A 136 -12.53 2.81 -4.93
CA LEU A 136 -13.19 1.57 -4.50
C LEU A 136 -12.85 0.41 -5.43
N PHE A 137 -12.93 0.62 -6.74
CA PHE A 137 -12.58 -0.40 -7.73
C PHE A 137 -11.10 -0.82 -7.59
N GLY A 138 -10.19 0.14 -7.46
CA GLY A 138 -8.77 -0.12 -7.23
C GLY A 138 -8.51 -0.93 -5.96
N LEU A 139 -9.18 -0.61 -4.85
CA LEU A 139 -9.08 -1.34 -3.59
C LEU A 139 -9.61 -2.78 -3.71
N MET A 140 -10.70 -3.00 -4.45
CA MET A 140 -11.23 -4.34 -4.71
C MET A 140 -10.24 -5.18 -5.51
N VAL A 141 -9.70 -4.63 -6.60
CA VAL A 141 -8.67 -5.31 -7.41
C VAL A 141 -7.43 -5.61 -6.58
N ALA A 142 -6.94 -4.65 -5.79
CA ALA A 142 -5.80 -4.85 -4.90
C ALA A 142 -6.05 -5.99 -3.90
N THR A 143 -7.24 -6.05 -3.31
CA THR A 143 -7.63 -7.13 -2.38
C THR A 143 -7.61 -8.49 -3.07
N ILE A 144 -8.18 -8.61 -4.26
CA ILE A 144 -8.18 -9.86 -5.04
C ILE A 144 -6.73 -10.31 -5.33
N VAL A 145 -5.88 -9.38 -5.75
CA VAL A 145 -4.46 -9.67 -6.04
C VAL A 145 -3.74 -10.19 -4.78
N GLU A 146 -3.97 -9.58 -3.62
CA GLU A 146 -3.33 -10.03 -2.38
C GLU A 146 -3.86 -11.40 -1.93
N VAL A 147 -5.15 -11.69 -2.09
CA VAL A 147 -5.71 -13.02 -1.83
C VAL A 147 -5.07 -14.08 -2.74
N VAL A 148 -4.94 -13.79 -4.04
CA VAL A 148 -4.29 -14.71 -4.99
C VAL A 148 -2.83 -14.95 -4.61
N ARG A 149 -2.10 -13.91 -4.21
CA ARG A 149 -0.70 -14.03 -3.75
C ARG A 149 -0.59 -14.86 -2.48
N LEU A 150 -1.49 -14.64 -1.53
CA LEU A 150 -1.54 -15.42 -0.29
C LEU A 150 -1.79 -16.90 -0.58
N VAL A 151 -2.79 -17.23 -1.41
CA VAL A 151 -3.09 -18.61 -1.80
C VAL A 151 -1.90 -19.27 -2.51
N ARG A 152 -1.26 -18.58 -3.44
CA ARG A 152 -0.06 -19.10 -4.12
C ARG A 152 1.10 -19.34 -3.16
N SER A 153 1.28 -18.48 -2.16
CA SER A 153 2.34 -18.68 -1.16
C SER A 153 2.08 -19.89 -0.27
N CYS A 154 0.82 -20.21 0.02
CA CYS A 154 0.43 -21.40 0.78
C CYS A 154 0.58 -22.68 -0.05
N LEU A 155 0.17 -22.67 -1.32
CA LEU A 155 0.27 -23.86 -2.19
C LEU A 155 1.72 -24.16 -2.62
N GLY A 156 2.57 -23.16 -2.80
CA GLY A 156 3.98 -23.35 -3.19
C GLY A 156 4.88 -23.90 -2.07
N THR A 157 4.42 -23.94 -0.83
CA THR A 157 5.13 -24.60 0.28
C THR A 157 4.94 -26.10 0.29
N ASP A 158 3.80 -26.62 -0.15
CA ASP A 158 3.51 -28.06 -0.17
C ASP A 158 4.34 -28.82 -1.23
N GLU A 159 4.64 -28.17 -2.38
CA GLU A 159 5.45 -28.83 -3.42
C GLU A 159 6.92 -29.02 -3.02
N ARG A 160 7.47 -28.19 -2.14
CA ARG A 160 8.85 -28.31 -1.68
C ARG A 160 9.02 -29.38 -0.61
N GLU A 161 8.05 -29.57 0.28
CA GLU A 161 8.08 -30.65 1.28
C GLU A 161 7.87 -32.03 0.66
N GLY A 162 7.03 -32.13 -0.39
CA GLY A 162 6.80 -33.39 -1.10
C GLY A 162 8.01 -33.88 -1.92
N HIS A 163 8.87 -32.99 -2.40
CA HIS A 163 10.04 -33.35 -3.18
C HIS A 163 11.22 -33.83 -2.33
N ASP A 164 11.36 -33.31 -1.11
CA ASP A 164 12.40 -33.75 -0.15
C ASP A 164 12.06 -35.10 0.51
N ALA A 165 10.77 -35.47 0.58
CA ALA A 165 10.35 -36.76 1.18
C ALA A 165 10.52 -37.97 0.24
N THR A 166 10.64 -37.74 -1.08
CA THR A 166 10.79 -38.83 -2.09
C THR A 166 12.24 -39.09 -2.47
N GLY A 167 13.18 -38.30 -1.98
CA GLY A 167 14.63 -38.37 -2.32
C GLY A 167 15.50 -39.13 -1.31
N ARG A 168 14.95 -39.95 -0.42
CA ARG A 168 15.74 -40.81 0.49
C ARG A 168 15.52 -42.27 0.20
#